data_b76fbd48677bce72aca48a8d05c541e9
#
_entry.id   b76fbd48677bce72aca48a8d05c541e9
#
_cell.length_a   1.000
_cell.length_b   1.000
_cell.length_c   1.000
_cell.angle_alpha   90.00
_cell.angle_beta   90.00
_cell.angle_gamma   90.00
#
_symmetry.space_group_name_H-M   'P 1'
#
loop_
_entity.id
_entity.type
_entity.pdbx_description
1 polymer ?
#
loop_
_entity_poly.entity_id
_entity_poly.type
_entity_poly.pdbx_seq_one_letter_code
_entity_poly.pdbx_strand_id
1 'polypeptide(L)'
;MVEGRLHGIARYALELACRLPRLAPAWRFAALAGPRGLPGDLGPLAPDLPLHRCRAGFLSLAEQPALLESLARVRPALFHATSFSLPAAWPGPLVATLHDANHLALREEYGPGRVAYYRLVVGPRARRARGLVTVSAFSREELSRRLGIPAERFEIIPNGVDPRFAPPPADAVVALRERLGLPARYLLAVGNAKPFKNLSLLARAAPSLPAPLVLLAGQGSAALHGFPRTTRELAAVPEEALPALYAGAEALLVPSRYEGFGLPALEAMACGTPVLCAREGALPEVAGEAAVLLSPDEPRAWSEAATRLCADAAFRAGQVAAGLARAAAFSWESCARRTLDAYAAALHLPPGAWRAAA
;
A
#
# COMPACT_ATOMS: atom_id res chain seq x y z
N MET A 1 10.19 -4.29 -8.10
CA MET A 1 10.22 -4.34 -6.62
C MET A 1 11.48 -3.61 -6.18
N VAL A 2 11.37 -2.68 -5.25
CA VAL A 2 12.52 -1.94 -4.70
C VAL A 2 13.25 -2.89 -3.76
N GLU A 3 14.58 -3.02 -3.89
CA GLU A 3 15.41 -3.83 -3.01
C GLU A 3 15.27 -3.37 -1.55
N GLY A 4 15.03 -4.31 -0.66
CA GLY A 4 15.12 -4.10 0.79
C GLY A 4 13.93 -3.46 1.50
N ARG A 5 12.82 -3.16 0.82
CA ARG A 5 11.63 -2.57 1.45
C ARG A 5 10.35 -3.12 0.85
N LEU A 6 9.44 -3.61 1.69
CA LEU A 6 8.09 -3.97 1.26
C LEU A 6 7.28 -2.70 0.96
N HIS A 7 7.03 -2.44 -0.32
CA HIS A 7 6.04 -1.43 -0.70
C HIS A 7 4.62 -2.06 -0.72
N GLY A 8 3.57 -1.24 -0.75
CA GLY A 8 2.19 -1.67 -0.60
C GLY A 8 1.77 -2.87 -1.47
N ILE A 9 2.18 -2.92 -2.75
CA ILE A 9 1.86 -4.05 -3.65
C ILE A 9 2.55 -5.34 -3.19
N ALA A 10 3.81 -5.26 -2.76
CA ALA A 10 4.53 -6.43 -2.24
C ALA A 10 3.91 -6.92 -0.93
N ARG A 11 3.52 -6.00 -0.05
CA ARG A 11 2.76 -6.31 1.17
C ARG A 11 1.47 -7.04 0.84
N TYR A 12 0.66 -6.51 -0.08
CA TYR A 12 -0.57 -7.14 -0.53
C TYR A 12 -0.37 -8.59 -0.98
N ALA A 13 0.60 -8.82 -1.88
CA ALA A 13 0.87 -10.16 -2.40
C ALA A 13 1.29 -11.12 -1.29
N LEU A 14 2.10 -10.65 -0.35
CA LEU A 14 2.58 -11.40 0.79
C LEU A 14 1.46 -11.77 1.75
N GLU A 15 0.64 -10.80 2.12
CA GLU A 15 -0.47 -10.99 3.04
C GLU A 15 -1.50 -12.00 2.50
N LEU A 16 -1.74 -11.98 1.19
CA LEU A 16 -2.56 -13.00 0.54
C LEU A 16 -1.87 -14.36 0.54
N ALA A 17 -0.60 -14.43 0.17
CA ALA A 17 0.16 -15.68 0.14
C ALA A 17 0.16 -16.41 1.50
N CYS A 18 0.23 -15.67 2.60
CA CYS A 18 0.17 -16.23 3.95
C CYS A 18 -1.22 -16.72 4.36
N ARG A 19 -2.29 -16.08 3.90
CA ARG A 19 -3.66 -16.32 4.40
C ARG A 19 -4.48 -17.25 3.53
N LEU A 20 -4.35 -17.15 2.20
CA LEU A 20 -5.18 -17.94 1.29
C LEU A 20 -5.08 -19.45 1.54
N PRO A 21 -3.88 -20.06 1.70
CA PRO A 21 -3.79 -21.49 1.98
C PRO A 21 -4.44 -21.92 3.28
N ARG A 22 -4.37 -21.08 4.31
CA ARG A 22 -4.97 -21.34 5.62
C ARG A 22 -6.50 -21.25 5.60
N LEU A 23 -7.03 -20.30 4.82
CA LEU A 23 -8.47 -20.05 4.70
C LEU A 23 -9.17 -21.08 3.81
N ALA A 24 -8.46 -21.62 2.82
CA ALA A 24 -8.99 -22.57 1.86
C ALA A 24 -8.07 -23.82 1.75
N PRO A 25 -7.97 -24.65 2.81
CA PRO A 25 -7.03 -25.77 2.85
C PRO A 25 -7.31 -26.85 1.81
N ALA A 26 -8.55 -26.94 1.30
CA ALA A 26 -8.93 -27.85 0.23
C ALA A 26 -8.41 -27.39 -1.14
N TRP A 27 -7.99 -26.14 -1.30
CA TRP A 27 -7.44 -25.61 -2.53
C TRP A 27 -5.91 -25.67 -2.53
N ARG A 28 -5.33 -25.97 -3.67
CA ARG A 28 -3.87 -25.92 -3.81
C ARG A 28 -3.42 -24.56 -4.32
N PHE A 29 -2.53 -23.94 -3.59
CA PHE A 29 -1.95 -22.65 -3.94
C PHE A 29 -0.49 -22.81 -4.33
N ALA A 30 0.00 -21.96 -5.22
CA ALA A 30 1.40 -21.79 -5.53
C ALA A 30 1.70 -20.30 -5.74
N ALA A 31 2.87 -19.86 -5.34
CA ALA A 31 3.32 -18.50 -5.56
C ALA A 31 4.35 -18.44 -6.71
N LEU A 32 4.26 -17.38 -7.53
CA LEU A 32 5.22 -17.09 -8.57
C LEU A 32 5.99 -15.82 -8.19
N ALA A 33 7.29 -15.92 -7.98
CA ALA A 33 8.17 -14.81 -7.64
C ALA A 33 9.14 -14.50 -8.77
N GLY A 34 9.67 -13.26 -8.78
CA GLY A 34 10.73 -12.88 -9.70
C GLY A 34 12.05 -13.63 -9.45
N PRO A 35 13.09 -13.40 -10.26
CA PRO A 35 14.34 -14.18 -10.25
C PRO A 35 15.10 -14.10 -8.92
N ARG A 36 14.95 -13.01 -8.18
CA ARG A 36 15.58 -12.82 -6.86
C ARG A 36 14.82 -13.51 -5.72
N GLY A 37 13.67 -14.13 -6.01
CA GLY A 37 12.82 -14.74 -4.99
C GLY A 37 12.08 -13.71 -4.14
N LEU A 38 11.76 -14.11 -2.92
CA LEU A 38 11.22 -13.23 -1.89
C LEU A 38 12.38 -12.62 -1.08
N PRO A 39 12.26 -11.40 -0.55
CA PRO A 39 13.23 -10.85 0.38
C PRO A 39 13.43 -11.78 1.58
N GLY A 40 14.68 -11.95 2.05
CA GLY A 40 15.03 -12.90 3.09
C GLY A 40 14.36 -12.67 4.46
N ASP A 41 13.91 -11.43 4.69
CA ASP A 41 13.27 -11.01 5.95
C ASP A 41 11.78 -11.39 6.05
N LEU A 42 11.23 -12.07 5.05
CA LEU A 42 9.80 -12.33 4.97
C LEU A 42 9.37 -13.62 5.68
N GLY A 43 10.21 -14.17 6.53
CA GLY A 43 9.90 -15.36 7.33
C GLY A 43 9.31 -16.54 6.54
N PRO A 44 9.00 -17.66 7.13
CA PRO A 44 8.30 -18.75 6.45
C PRO A 44 6.85 -18.33 6.16
N LEU A 45 6.64 -17.77 4.99
CA LEU A 45 5.38 -17.18 4.53
C LEU A 45 4.17 -18.09 4.63
N ALA A 46 4.31 -19.28 4.27
CA ALA A 46 3.54 -20.48 4.48
C ALA A 46 4.52 -21.59 4.17
N PRO A 47 4.98 -22.37 5.14
CA PRO A 47 6.05 -23.35 4.92
C PRO A 47 5.69 -24.35 3.80
N ASP A 48 4.39 -24.52 3.52
CA ASP A 48 3.88 -25.47 2.54
C ASP A 48 3.47 -24.82 1.20
N LEU A 49 3.68 -23.50 1.01
CA LEU A 49 3.33 -22.83 -0.24
C LEU A 49 4.44 -22.99 -1.29
N PRO A 50 4.25 -23.80 -2.36
CA PRO A 50 5.24 -23.94 -3.41
C PRO A 50 5.59 -22.60 -4.05
N LEU A 51 6.89 -22.26 -4.05
CA LEU A 51 7.40 -21.04 -4.66
C LEU A 51 8.08 -21.36 -5.99
N HIS A 52 7.48 -20.93 -7.09
CA HIS A 52 8.07 -21.02 -8.41
C HIS A 52 8.79 -19.71 -8.75
N ARG A 53 9.99 -19.82 -9.32
CA ARG A 53 10.77 -18.65 -9.76
C ARG A 53 10.57 -18.37 -11.24
N CYS A 54 10.09 -17.17 -11.56
CA CYS A 54 10.13 -16.65 -12.92
C CYS A 54 11.56 -16.17 -13.23
N ARG A 55 12.12 -16.59 -14.36
CA ARG A 55 13.52 -16.28 -14.72
C ARG A 55 13.76 -14.84 -15.13
N ALA A 56 12.72 -14.08 -15.41
CA ALA A 56 12.82 -12.70 -15.87
C ALA A 56 12.41 -11.70 -14.78
N GLY A 57 13.09 -10.56 -14.78
CA GLY A 57 12.75 -9.44 -13.89
C GLY A 57 11.46 -8.73 -14.33
N PHE A 58 10.82 -8.09 -13.36
CA PHE A 58 9.62 -7.31 -13.55
C PHE A 58 9.81 -6.20 -14.60
N LEU A 59 8.89 -6.10 -15.57
CA LEU A 59 8.91 -5.15 -16.69
C LEU A 59 10.15 -5.24 -17.61
N SER A 60 10.88 -6.36 -17.58
CA SER A 60 11.90 -6.63 -18.60
C SER A 60 11.27 -7.16 -19.89
N LEU A 61 12.00 -7.05 -21.01
CA LEU A 61 11.55 -7.61 -22.30
C LEU A 61 11.31 -9.13 -22.22
N ALA A 62 12.07 -9.82 -21.37
CA ALA A 62 11.94 -11.26 -21.14
C ALA A 62 10.80 -11.63 -20.19
N GLU A 63 10.14 -10.68 -19.52
CA GLU A 63 9.11 -10.99 -18.53
C GLU A 63 7.94 -11.79 -19.11
N GLN A 64 7.42 -11.37 -20.26
CA GLN A 64 6.24 -12.02 -20.85
C GLN A 64 6.49 -13.48 -21.25
N PRO A 65 7.55 -13.83 -22.02
CA PRO A 65 7.84 -15.23 -22.31
C PRO A 65 8.14 -16.06 -21.06
N ALA A 66 8.90 -15.53 -20.09
CA ALA A 66 9.23 -16.24 -18.86
C ALA A 66 8.00 -16.46 -17.96
N LEU A 67 7.06 -15.51 -17.92
CA LEU A 67 5.79 -15.65 -17.21
C LEU A 67 4.93 -16.73 -17.85
N LEU A 68 4.80 -16.73 -19.18
CA LEU A 68 4.05 -17.76 -19.92
C LEU A 68 4.66 -19.16 -19.78
N GLU A 69 6.00 -19.28 -19.84
CA GLU A 69 6.71 -20.54 -19.55
C GLU A 69 6.38 -21.05 -18.14
N SER A 70 6.41 -20.17 -17.15
CA SER A 70 6.13 -20.52 -15.76
C SER A 70 4.67 -20.98 -15.61
N LEU A 71 3.71 -20.28 -16.20
CA LEU A 71 2.30 -20.65 -16.20
C LEU A 71 2.03 -21.96 -16.94
N ALA A 72 2.71 -22.22 -18.06
CA ALA A 72 2.61 -23.48 -18.81
C ALA A 72 3.15 -24.68 -18.00
N ARG A 73 4.16 -24.46 -17.16
CA ARG A 73 4.73 -25.47 -16.29
C ARG A 73 3.84 -25.76 -15.08
N VAL A 74 3.31 -24.72 -14.42
CA VAL A 74 2.46 -24.85 -13.22
C VAL A 74 1.04 -25.31 -13.58
N ARG A 75 0.52 -24.90 -14.75
CA ARG A 75 -0.86 -25.18 -15.23
C ARG A 75 -1.93 -24.85 -14.18
N PRO A 76 -1.96 -23.62 -13.65
CA PRO A 76 -2.94 -23.29 -12.62
C PRO A 76 -4.35 -23.26 -13.21
N ALA A 77 -5.35 -23.70 -12.43
CA ALA A 77 -6.76 -23.55 -12.77
C ALA A 77 -7.17 -22.05 -12.85
N LEU A 78 -6.51 -21.21 -12.07
CA LEU A 78 -6.68 -19.76 -12.05
C LEU A 78 -5.34 -19.11 -11.75
N PHE A 79 -5.02 -18.04 -12.46
CA PHE A 79 -3.87 -17.17 -12.14
C PHE A 79 -4.36 -15.83 -11.57
N HIS A 80 -3.83 -15.46 -10.42
CA HIS A 80 -4.03 -14.13 -9.86
C HIS A 80 -2.79 -13.26 -10.07
N ALA A 81 -2.90 -12.26 -10.91
CA ALA A 81 -1.88 -11.22 -11.02
C ALA A 81 -2.12 -10.16 -9.95
N THR A 82 -1.26 -10.13 -8.94
CA THR A 82 -1.36 -9.22 -7.77
C THR A 82 -0.87 -7.80 -8.04
N SER A 83 -0.59 -7.48 -9.31
CA SER A 83 -0.18 -6.17 -9.79
C SER A 83 -0.54 -6.01 -11.26
N PHE A 84 -0.10 -4.91 -11.88
CA PHE A 84 -0.32 -4.64 -13.31
C PHE A 84 0.55 -5.48 -14.27
N SER A 85 1.40 -6.38 -13.77
CA SER A 85 2.11 -7.35 -14.61
C SER A 85 1.17 -8.51 -14.98
N LEU A 86 0.44 -8.33 -16.07
CA LEU A 86 -0.52 -9.32 -16.58
C LEU A 86 0.11 -10.17 -17.69
N PRO A 87 -0.17 -11.49 -17.73
CA PRO A 87 0.32 -12.34 -18.82
C PRO A 87 -0.40 -12.03 -20.14
N ALA A 88 0.34 -11.55 -21.15
CA ALA A 88 -0.24 -11.05 -22.39
C ALA A 88 -1.04 -12.11 -23.18
N ALA A 89 -0.58 -13.36 -23.19
CA ALA A 89 -1.11 -14.41 -24.05
C ALA A 89 -1.59 -15.67 -23.30
N TRP A 90 -1.71 -15.64 -21.96
CA TRP A 90 -2.19 -16.82 -21.23
C TRP A 90 -3.70 -17.05 -21.43
N PRO A 91 -4.15 -18.26 -21.82
CA PRO A 91 -5.56 -18.52 -22.16
C PRO A 91 -6.43 -18.85 -20.94
N GLY A 92 -5.83 -19.18 -19.80
CA GLY A 92 -6.56 -19.61 -18.60
C GLY A 92 -7.30 -18.49 -17.87
N PRO A 93 -8.11 -18.84 -16.87
CA PRO A 93 -8.79 -17.89 -16.01
C PRO A 93 -7.82 -16.93 -15.31
N LEU A 94 -8.10 -15.63 -15.40
CA LEU A 94 -7.28 -14.56 -14.81
C LEU A 94 -8.13 -13.74 -13.84
N VAL A 95 -7.63 -13.58 -12.62
CA VAL A 95 -8.00 -12.49 -11.71
C VAL A 95 -6.85 -11.50 -11.71
N ALA A 96 -7.13 -10.21 -11.78
CA ALA A 96 -6.12 -9.17 -11.75
C ALA A 96 -6.46 -8.13 -10.69
N THR A 97 -5.53 -7.89 -9.76
CA THR A 97 -5.61 -6.75 -8.87
C THR A 97 -4.81 -5.59 -9.44
N LEU A 98 -5.53 -4.53 -9.79
CA LEU A 98 -4.96 -3.25 -10.21
C LEU A 98 -5.13 -2.26 -9.06
N HIS A 99 -4.04 -1.94 -8.37
CA HIS A 99 -4.10 -1.14 -7.14
C HIS A 99 -4.49 0.32 -7.40
N ASP A 100 -4.01 0.87 -8.50
CA ASP A 100 -4.31 2.23 -8.95
C ASP A 100 -3.97 2.42 -10.44
N ALA A 101 -4.23 3.61 -10.95
CA ALA A 101 -3.88 4.01 -12.30
C ALA A 101 -2.74 5.07 -12.34
N ASN A 102 -1.86 5.11 -11.32
CA ASN A 102 -0.86 6.17 -11.18
C ASN A 102 0.05 6.31 -12.42
N HIS A 103 0.42 5.19 -13.05
CA HIS A 103 1.24 5.19 -14.26
C HIS A 103 0.57 5.87 -15.48
N LEU A 104 -0.76 5.88 -15.49
CA LEU A 104 -1.56 6.56 -16.52
C LEU A 104 -1.96 7.98 -16.08
N ALA A 105 -2.17 8.19 -14.79
CA ALA A 105 -2.51 9.47 -14.21
C ALA A 105 -1.34 10.45 -14.24
N LEU A 106 -0.15 9.95 -13.91
CA LEU A 106 1.09 10.68 -13.73
C LEU A 106 2.10 10.28 -14.80
N ARG A 107 1.65 10.20 -16.03
CA ARG A 107 2.43 9.70 -17.17
C ARG A 107 3.79 10.41 -17.36
N GLU A 108 3.87 11.67 -16.99
CA GLU A 108 5.09 12.47 -17.07
C GLU A 108 6.18 11.96 -16.13
N GLU A 109 5.80 11.39 -14.99
CA GLU A 109 6.74 10.81 -14.03
C GLU A 109 7.23 9.40 -14.41
N TYR A 110 6.44 8.67 -15.22
CA TYR A 110 6.71 7.25 -15.51
C TYR A 110 7.20 6.98 -16.93
N GLY A 111 7.10 7.96 -17.81
CA GLY A 111 7.55 7.88 -19.19
C GLY A 111 6.63 7.07 -20.14
N PRO A 112 6.86 7.20 -21.46
CA PRO A 112 5.95 6.66 -22.49
C PRO A 112 5.89 5.12 -22.53
N GLY A 113 6.96 4.43 -22.16
CA GLY A 113 7.01 2.97 -22.20
C GLY A 113 6.00 2.32 -21.24
N ARG A 114 5.79 2.90 -20.05
CA ARG A 114 4.77 2.40 -19.12
C ARG A 114 3.35 2.64 -19.62
N VAL A 115 3.09 3.79 -20.22
CA VAL A 115 1.80 4.10 -20.84
C VAL A 115 1.52 3.13 -21.99
N ALA A 116 2.51 2.85 -22.84
CA ALA A 116 2.40 1.87 -23.92
C ALA A 116 2.11 0.46 -23.36
N TYR A 117 2.79 0.03 -22.32
CA TYR A 117 2.54 -1.26 -21.66
C TYR A 117 1.10 -1.36 -21.13
N TYR A 118 0.59 -0.31 -20.50
CA TYR A 118 -0.81 -0.28 -20.06
C TYR A 118 -1.79 -0.36 -21.23
N ARG A 119 -1.52 0.32 -22.33
CA ARG A 119 -2.39 0.31 -23.51
C ARG A 119 -2.36 -1.01 -24.28
N LEU A 120 -1.17 -1.61 -24.42
CA LEU A 120 -0.96 -2.79 -25.26
C LEU A 120 -1.12 -4.12 -24.52
N VAL A 121 -0.85 -4.15 -23.22
CA VAL A 121 -0.90 -5.37 -22.41
C VAL A 121 -1.98 -5.28 -21.33
N VAL A 122 -1.86 -4.32 -20.40
CA VAL A 122 -2.74 -4.29 -19.21
C VAL A 122 -4.20 -4.11 -19.60
N GLY A 123 -4.53 -3.09 -20.39
CA GLY A 123 -5.91 -2.79 -20.78
C GLY A 123 -6.59 -3.95 -21.52
N PRO A 124 -6.01 -4.49 -22.62
CA PRO A 124 -6.57 -5.64 -23.33
C PRO A 124 -6.73 -6.88 -22.44
N ARG A 125 -5.77 -7.16 -21.57
CA ARG A 125 -5.84 -8.32 -20.66
C ARG A 125 -6.85 -8.12 -19.54
N ALA A 126 -6.91 -6.93 -18.95
CA ALA A 126 -7.91 -6.60 -17.93
C ALA A 126 -9.34 -6.72 -18.49
N ARG A 127 -9.62 -6.25 -19.72
CA ARG A 127 -10.94 -6.44 -20.36
C ARG A 127 -11.37 -7.90 -20.48
N ARG A 128 -10.40 -8.81 -20.62
CA ARG A 128 -10.64 -10.26 -20.76
C ARG A 128 -10.49 -11.04 -19.45
N ALA A 129 -10.05 -10.40 -18.37
CA ALA A 129 -9.94 -11.02 -17.06
C ALA A 129 -11.32 -11.45 -16.56
N ARG A 130 -11.42 -12.61 -15.91
CA ARG A 130 -12.64 -13.09 -15.29
C ARG A 130 -13.01 -12.35 -14.02
N GLY A 131 -12.00 -11.87 -13.28
CA GLY A 131 -12.17 -11.01 -12.12
C GLY A 131 -11.21 -9.82 -12.18
N LEU A 132 -11.72 -8.64 -11.88
CA LEU A 132 -10.92 -7.43 -11.69
C LEU A 132 -11.12 -6.95 -10.26
N VAL A 133 -10.02 -6.77 -9.54
CA VAL A 133 -9.99 -6.30 -8.17
C VAL A 133 -9.24 -4.96 -8.12
N THR A 134 -9.74 -4.07 -7.30
CA THR A 134 -9.04 -2.84 -6.93
C THR A 134 -9.23 -2.55 -5.44
N VAL A 135 -8.50 -1.58 -4.89
CA VAL A 135 -8.38 -1.41 -3.44
C VAL A 135 -9.24 -0.28 -2.86
N SER A 136 -9.82 0.58 -3.72
CA SER A 136 -10.64 1.73 -3.31
C SER A 136 -11.62 2.14 -4.41
N ALA A 137 -12.66 2.91 -4.04
CA ALA A 137 -13.58 3.48 -5.01
C ALA A 137 -12.85 4.50 -5.91
N PHE A 138 -11.96 5.31 -5.35
CA PHE A 138 -11.11 6.20 -6.13
C PHE A 138 -10.32 5.45 -7.22
N SER A 139 -9.65 4.36 -6.84
CA SER A 139 -8.88 3.56 -7.80
C SER A 139 -9.78 2.90 -8.85
N ARG A 140 -10.98 2.47 -8.48
CA ARG A 140 -11.97 1.92 -9.41
C ARG A 140 -12.33 2.92 -10.50
N GLU A 141 -12.69 4.15 -10.11
CA GLU A 141 -13.07 5.21 -11.04
C GLU A 141 -11.90 5.61 -11.95
N GLU A 142 -10.70 5.75 -11.38
CA GLU A 142 -9.49 6.09 -12.15
C GLU A 142 -9.14 5.00 -13.17
N LEU A 143 -9.17 3.72 -12.77
CA LEU A 143 -8.92 2.58 -13.65
C LEU A 143 -9.99 2.46 -14.73
N SER A 144 -11.27 2.59 -14.35
CA SER A 144 -12.39 2.57 -15.30
C SER A 144 -12.21 3.63 -16.39
N ARG A 145 -12.02 4.88 -15.97
CA ARG A 145 -11.87 6.02 -16.90
C ARG A 145 -10.65 5.87 -17.82
N ARG A 146 -9.50 5.45 -17.28
CA ARG A 146 -8.24 5.40 -18.03
C ARG A 146 -8.07 4.16 -18.90
N LEU A 147 -8.66 3.04 -18.52
CA LEU A 147 -8.60 1.79 -19.29
C LEU A 147 -9.82 1.60 -20.20
N GLY A 148 -10.87 2.41 -20.03
CA GLY A 148 -12.15 2.23 -20.74
C GLY A 148 -12.79 0.88 -20.43
N ILE A 149 -12.78 0.51 -19.13
CA ILE A 149 -13.44 -0.69 -18.60
C ILE A 149 -14.55 -0.23 -17.68
N PRO A 150 -15.78 -0.74 -17.81
CA PRO A 150 -16.89 -0.37 -16.92
C PRO A 150 -16.52 -0.53 -15.44
N ALA A 151 -16.88 0.45 -14.60
CA ALA A 151 -16.51 0.49 -13.19
C ALA A 151 -17.03 -0.71 -12.40
N GLU A 152 -18.22 -1.20 -12.75
CA GLU A 152 -18.87 -2.38 -12.16
C GLU A 152 -18.11 -3.70 -12.39
N ARG A 153 -17.18 -3.72 -13.34
CA ARG A 153 -16.28 -4.86 -13.54
C ARG A 153 -15.21 -4.98 -12.44
N PHE A 154 -14.96 -3.89 -11.71
CA PHE A 154 -13.95 -3.87 -10.65
C PHE A 154 -14.62 -4.11 -9.30
N GLU A 155 -14.30 -5.23 -8.66
CA GLU A 155 -14.62 -5.44 -7.26
C GLU A 155 -13.66 -4.65 -6.38
N ILE A 156 -14.19 -3.86 -5.43
CA ILE A 156 -13.36 -3.14 -4.47
C ILE A 156 -13.10 -4.08 -3.30
N ILE A 157 -11.85 -4.50 -3.14
CA ILE A 157 -11.38 -5.28 -1.99
C ILE A 157 -10.31 -4.46 -1.28
N PRO A 158 -10.65 -3.75 -0.20
CA PRO A 158 -9.68 -2.92 0.52
C PRO A 158 -8.52 -3.75 1.09
N ASN A 159 -7.34 -3.14 1.14
CA ASN A 159 -6.21 -3.69 1.86
C ASN A 159 -6.50 -3.73 3.37
N GLY A 160 -5.78 -4.59 4.09
CA GLY A 160 -5.80 -4.64 5.54
C GLY A 160 -4.65 -3.88 6.19
N VAL A 161 -4.72 -3.75 7.50
CA VAL A 161 -3.59 -3.36 8.36
C VAL A 161 -2.98 -4.62 8.95
N ASP A 162 -1.66 -4.71 8.96
CA ASP A 162 -0.94 -5.81 9.60
C ASP A 162 -1.11 -5.70 11.12
N PRO A 163 -1.46 -6.79 11.84
CA PRO A 163 -1.65 -6.78 13.29
C PRO A 163 -0.43 -6.30 14.11
N ARG A 164 0.77 -6.29 13.52
CA ARG A 164 1.95 -5.69 14.17
C ARG A 164 1.79 -4.20 14.42
N PHE A 165 0.99 -3.50 13.59
CA PHE A 165 0.64 -2.11 13.82
C PHE A 165 -0.47 -2.05 14.87
N ALA A 166 -0.03 -1.89 16.10
CA ALA A 166 -0.82 -1.68 17.29
C ALA A 166 -0.06 -0.72 18.20
N PRO A 167 -0.68 -0.06 19.18
CA PRO A 167 0.04 0.76 20.14
C PRO A 167 1.11 -0.07 20.86
N PRO A 168 2.41 0.23 20.65
CA PRO A 168 3.48 -0.55 21.26
C PRO A 168 3.65 -0.16 22.74
N PRO A 169 4.38 -0.95 23.55
CA PRO A 169 4.80 -0.56 24.88
C PRO A 169 5.60 0.76 24.87
N ALA A 170 5.42 1.58 25.91
CA ALA A 170 6.03 2.91 25.98
C ALA A 170 7.57 2.87 25.96
N ASP A 171 8.16 1.86 26.57
CA ASP A 171 9.61 1.62 26.59
C ASP A 171 10.18 1.33 25.19
N ALA A 172 9.43 0.65 24.33
CA ALA A 172 9.82 0.43 22.93
C ALA A 172 9.89 1.75 22.14
N VAL A 173 8.98 2.67 22.41
CA VAL A 173 9.00 4.02 21.78
C VAL A 173 10.23 4.80 22.26
N VAL A 174 10.51 4.78 23.58
CA VAL A 174 11.67 5.45 24.16
C VAL A 174 12.97 4.91 23.59
N ALA A 175 13.14 3.58 23.61
CA ALA A 175 14.32 2.90 23.09
C ALA A 175 14.56 3.19 21.59
N LEU A 176 13.49 3.21 20.77
CA LEU A 176 13.61 3.56 19.36
C LEU A 176 14.06 5.02 19.18
N ARG A 177 13.45 5.92 19.93
CA ARG A 177 13.79 7.35 19.88
C ARG A 177 15.26 7.58 20.19
N GLU A 178 15.78 6.97 21.25
CA GLU A 178 17.19 7.06 21.63
C GLU A 178 18.10 6.45 20.56
N ARG A 179 17.79 5.24 20.10
CA ARG A 179 18.58 4.54 19.07
C ARG A 179 18.72 5.33 17.77
N LEU A 180 17.65 6.03 17.35
CA LEU A 180 17.63 6.80 16.10
C LEU A 180 17.97 8.27 16.30
N GLY A 181 18.22 8.73 17.54
CA GLY A 181 18.48 10.14 17.87
C GLY A 181 17.31 11.04 17.45
N LEU A 182 16.07 10.60 17.69
CA LEU A 182 14.89 11.38 17.34
C LEU A 182 14.60 12.45 18.40
N PRO A 183 13.98 13.57 18.00
CA PRO A 183 13.51 14.59 18.96
C PRO A 183 12.53 14.00 19.97
N ALA A 184 12.44 14.61 21.16
CA ALA A 184 11.48 14.20 22.19
C ALA A 184 10.03 14.27 21.70
N ARG A 185 9.72 15.24 20.86
CA ARG A 185 8.44 15.40 20.13
C ARG A 185 8.76 15.57 18.65
N TYR A 186 8.01 14.93 17.79
CA TYR A 186 8.19 15.06 16.34
C TYR A 186 6.88 14.80 15.58
N LEU A 187 6.79 15.38 14.40
CA LEU A 187 5.83 15.04 13.37
C LEU A 187 6.49 14.07 12.39
N LEU A 188 5.73 13.17 11.80
CA LEU A 188 6.28 12.13 10.93
C LEU A 188 5.72 12.25 9.51
N ALA A 189 6.56 12.08 8.51
CA ALA A 189 6.13 11.81 7.13
C ALA A 189 6.81 10.55 6.61
N VAL A 190 6.01 9.63 6.03
CA VAL A 190 6.48 8.33 5.53
C VAL A 190 6.10 8.18 4.06
N GLY A 191 7.04 7.77 3.22
CA GLY A 191 6.74 7.56 1.80
C GLY A 191 7.98 7.38 0.93
N ASN A 192 7.97 8.03 -0.21
CA ASN A 192 9.11 8.17 -1.12
C ASN A 192 9.15 9.60 -1.68
N ALA A 193 10.25 9.94 -2.35
CA ALA A 193 10.50 11.31 -2.85
C ALA A 193 9.81 11.64 -4.19
N LYS A 194 8.81 10.86 -4.62
CA LYS A 194 8.11 11.15 -5.88
C LYS A 194 7.26 12.41 -5.79
N PRO A 195 7.13 13.19 -6.88
CA PRO A 195 6.41 14.46 -6.91
C PRO A 195 4.97 14.38 -6.37
N PHE A 196 4.24 13.32 -6.70
CA PHE A 196 2.86 13.15 -6.24
C PHE A 196 2.72 12.93 -4.73
N LYS A 197 3.80 12.58 -4.02
CA LYS A 197 3.83 12.54 -2.55
C LYS A 197 3.85 13.94 -1.92
N ASN A 198 4.08 14.97 -2.74
CA ASN A 198 3.94 16.38 -2.36
C ASN A 198 4.73 16.80 -1.12
N LEU A 199 5.92 16.21 -0.94
CA LEU A 199 6.80 16.54 0.19
C LEU A 199 7.21 18.01 0.23
N SER A 200 7.24 18.69 -0.93
CA SER A 200 7.50 20.14 -1.03
C SER A 200 6.47 21.00 -0.28
N LEU A 201 5.23 20.53 -0.12
CA LEU A 201 4.26 21.19 0.76
C LEU A 201 4.74 21.17 2.21
N LEU A 202 5.19 20.02 2.70
CA LEU A 202 5.68 19.89 4.07
C LEU A 202 6.98 20.68 4.28
N ALA A 203 7.85 20.76 3.27
CA ALA A 203 9.05 21.59 3.34
C ALA A 203 8.69 23.07 3.53
N ARG A 204 7.64 23.57 2.85
CA ARG A 204 7.13 24.93 3.04
C ARG A 204 6.43 25.13 4.38
N ALA A 205 5.75 24.10 4.90
CA ALA A 205 5.10 24.16 6.21
C ALA A 205 6.09 24.04 7.38
N ALA A 206 7.21 23.34 7.18
CA ALA A 206 8.17 22.94 8.21
C ALA A 206 8.62 24.08 9.16
N PRO A 207 8.90 25.32 8.69
CA PRO A 207 9.29 26.43 9.59
C PRO A 207 8.21 26.82 10.61
N SER A 208 6.93 26.50 10.34
CA SER A 208 5.78 26.86 11.18
C SER A 208 5.17 25.66 11.90
N LEU A 209 5.75 24.47 11.77
CA LEU A 209 5.28 23.28 12.48
C LEU A 209 5.61 23.35 13.98
N PRO A 210 4.72 22.84 14.85
CA PRO A 210 4.88 22.92 16.33
C PRO A 210 5.97 21.99 16.88
N ALA A 211 6.50 21.08 16.06
CA ALA A 211 7.57 20.15 16.40
C ALA A 211 8.41 19.83 15.16
N PRO A 212 9.67 19.40 15.34
CA PRO A 212 10.52 18.98 14.22
C PRO A 212 9.88 17.89 13.38
N LEU A 213 10.13 17.92 12.07
CA LEU A 213 9.66 16.87 11.15
C LEU A 213 10.71 15.75 11.05
N VAL A 214 10.25 14.51 11.19
CA VAL A 214 11.00 13.30 10.89
C VAL A 214 10.50 12.79 9.52
N LEU A 215 11.42 12.61 8.58
CA LEU A 215 11.12 12.22 7.21
C LEU A 215 11.69 10.83 6.94
N LEU A 216 10.83 9.87 6.63
CA LEU A 216 11.19 8.53 6.20
C LEU A 216 10.76 8.34 4.73
N ALA A 217 11.51 8.96 3.80
CA ALA A 217 11.16 9.00 2.37
C ALA A 217 12.31 8.56 1.43
N GLY A 218 13.38 8.02 2.00
CA GLY A 218 14.61 7.65 1.31
C GLY A 218 15.68 8.73 1.45
N GLN A 219 16.94 8.32 1.40
CA GLN A 219 18.09 9.20 1.59
C GLN A 219 18.14 10.32 0.53
N GLY A 220 18.41 11.54 0.97
CA GLY A 220 18.48 12.71 0.09
C GLY A 220 17.13 13.40 -0.18
N SER A 221 16.02 12.83 0.29
CA SER A 221 14.68 13.41 0.08
C SER A 221 14.53 14.79 0.70
N ALA A 222 15.13 15.02 1.87
CA ALA A 222 15.08 16.32 2.54
C ALA A 222 15.74 17.41 1.70
N ALA A 223 16.93 17.16 1.15
CA ALA A 223 17.63 18.10 0.27
C ALA A 223 16.87 18.32 -1.05
N LEU A 224 16.38 17.24 -1.65
CA LEU A 224 15.63 17.28 -2.93
C LEU A 224 14.39 18.18 -2.86
N HIS A 225 13.70 18.20 -1.72
CA HIS A 225 12.47 18.98 -1.53
C HIS A 225 12.67 20.31 -0.76
N GLY A 226 13.92 20.67 -0.44
CA GLY A 226 14.23 21.93 0.23
C GLY A 226 13.79 22.03 1.68
N PHE A 227 13.81 20.93 2.42
CA PHE A 227 13.51 20.93 3.86
C PHE A 227 14.57 21.71 4.67
N PRO A 228 14.17 22.37 5.77
CA PRO A 228 15.10 23.03 6.66
C PRO A 228 16.00 22.00 7.37
N ARG A 229 17.18 22.46 7.83
CA ARG A 229 18.18 21.61 8.53
C ARG A 229 17.64 21.01 9.85
N THR A 230 16.56 21.55 10.38
CA THR A 230 15.85 21.01 11.56
C THR A 230 15.07 19.72 11.25
N THR A 231 14.87 19.38 9.99
CA THR A 231 14.21 18.13 9.57
C THR A 231 15.16 16.95 9.76
N ARG A 232 14.74 15.95 10.50
CA ARG A 232 15.48 14.70 10.69
C ARG A 232 15.13 13.72 9.59
N GLU A 233 16.05 13.43 8.69
CA GLU A 233 15.88 12.40 7.65
C GLU A 233 16.33 11.04 8.16
N LEU A 234 15.50 10.02 7.92
CA LEU A 234 15.81 8.62 8.16
C LEU A 234 15.95 7.90 6.80
N ALA A 235 17.10 7.30 6.55
CA ALA A 235 17.35 6.57 5.31
C ALA A 235 16.51 5.30 5.21
N ALA A 236 16.43 4.54 6.31
CA ALA A 236 15.62 3.33 6.47
C ALA A 236 15.33 3.08 7.95
N VAL A 237 14.23 2.37 8.19
CA VAL A 237 13.85 1.85 9.51
C VAL A 237 13.39 0.41 9.32
N PRO A 238 13.83 -0.55 10.14
CA PRO A 238 13.34 -1.91 10.12
C PRO A 238 11.81 -1.96 10.27
N GLU A 239 11.15 -2.89 9.59
CA GLU A 239 9.68 -2.96 9.59
C GLU A 239 9.09 -3.18 10.99
N GLU A 240 9.78 -3.96 11.82
CA GLU A 240 9.41 -4.23 13.22
C GLU A 240 9.50 -2.99 14.12
N ALA A 241 10.25 -1.98 13.71
CA ALA A 241 10.37 -0.71 14.44
C ALA A 241 9.37 0.37 13.98
N LEU A 242 8.67 0.15 12.86
CA LEU A 242 7.69 1.12 12.35
C LEU A 242 6.55 1.40 13.34
N PRO A 243 5.97 0.42 14.06
CA PRO A 243 4.94 0.72 15.05
C PRO A 243 5.39 1.72 16.13
N ALA A 244 6.61 1.57 16.65
CA ALA A 244 7.17 2.49 17.63
C ALA A 244 7.50 3.87 17.00
N LEU A 245 7.90 3.91 15.73
CA LEU A 245 8.11 5.17 15.01
C LEU A 245 6.80 5.94 14.80
N TYR A 246 5.71 5.25 14.45
CA TYR A 246 4.39 5.87 14.35
C TYR A 246 3.92 6.34 15.72
N ALA A 247 3.89 5.45 16.71
CA ALA A 247 3.35 5.77 18.04
C ALA A 247 4.09 6.89 18.77
N GLY A 248 5.38 7.07 18.48
CA GLY A 248 6.19 8.16 19.04
C GLY A 248 5.96 9.52 18.39
N ALA A 249 5.24 9.57 17.26
CA ALA A 249 4.96 10.82 16.57
C ALA A 249 3.74 11.56 17.14
N GLU A 250 3.79 12.88 17.13
CA GLU A 250 2.62 13.72 17.47
C GLU A 250 1.50 13.54 16.44
N ALA A 251 1.86 13.43 15.16
CA ALA A 251 0.96 13.11 14.08
C ALA A 251 1.75 12.56 12.87
N LEU A 252 1.09 11.75 12.05
CA LEU A 252 1.53 11.44 10.69
C LEU A 252 0.98 12.47 9.71
N LEU A 253 1.84 12.97 8.81
CA LEU A 253 1.49 13.90 7.74
C LEU A 253 1.58 13.18 6.38
N VAL A 254 0.46 13.10 5.64
CA VAL A 254 0.35 12.45 4.33
C VAL A 254 -0.13 13.47 3.29
N PRO A 255 0.76 14.30 2.73
CA PRO A 255 0.36 15.40 1.83
C PRO A 255 0.12 14.95 0.39
N SER A 256 0.05 13.66 0.14
CA SER A 256 0.00 13.07 -1.21
C SER A 256 -1.17 13.56 -2.04
N ARG A 257 -0.88 13.96 -3.29
CA ARG A 257 -1.89 14.32 -4.30
C ARG A 257 -2.51 13.10 -4.98
N TYR A 258 -1.87 11.97 -4.89
CA TYR A 258 -2.35 10.73 -5.47
C TYR A 258 -1.99 9.54 -4.58
N GLU A 259 -2.99 8.83 -4.10
CA GLU A 259 -2.88 7.56 -3.38
C GLU A 259 -3.97 6.61 -3.85
N GLY A 260 -3.59 5.39 -4.20
CA GLY A 260 -4.57 4.35 -4.54
C GLY A 260 -5.27 3.79 -3.30
N PHE A 261 -4.65 3.90 -2.12
CA PHE A 261 -5.23 3.45 -0.84
C PHE A 261 -4.76 4.29 0.35
N GLY A 262 -3.45 4.30 0.65
CA GLY A 262 -2.93 5.08 1.79
C GLY A 262 -2.63 4.23 3.03
N LEU A 263 -1.97 3.07 2.86
CA LEU A 263 -1.57 2.19 3.98
C LEU A 263 -0.88 2.93 5.13
N PRO A 264 0.07 3.88 4.91
CA PRO A 264 0.71 4.58 6.03
C PRO A 264 -0.26 5.31 6.96
N ALA A 265 -1.36 5.84 6.42
CA ALA A 265 -2.38 6.50 7.24
C ALA A 265 -3.06 5.51 8.19
N LEU A 266 -3.46 4.33 7.68
CA LEU A 266 -4.06 3.28 8.50
C LEU A 266 -3.07 2.66 9.48
N GLU A 267 -1.81 2.47 9.09
CA GLU A 267 -0.74 1.97 9.96
C GLU A 267 -0.52 2.92 11.15
N ALA A 268 -0.47 4.22 10.91
CA ALA A 268 -0.37 5.23 11.97
C ALA A 268 -1.60 5.22 12.88
N MET A 269 -2.80 5.19 12.32
CA MET A 269 -4.05 5.09 13.07
C MET A 269 -4.09 3.85 13.96
N ALA A 270 -3.65 2.70 13.44
CA ALA A 270 -3.57 1.45 14.20
C ALA A 270 -2.57 1.52 15.36
N CYS A 271 -1.52 2.35 15.25
CA CYS A 271 -0.55 2.63 16.31
C CYS A 271 -1.01 3.71 17.30
N GLY A 272 -2.23 4.25 17.16
CA GLY A 272 -2.75 5.33 18.01
C GLY A 272 -2.19 6.71 17.66
N THR A 273 -1.69 6.91 16.44
CA THR A 273 -1.12 8.17 15.98
C THR A 273 -2.16 8.95 15.16
N PRO A 274 -2.48 10.20 15.53
CA PRO A 274 -3.34 11.06 14.72
C PRO A 274 -2.79 11.27 13.31
N VAL A 275 -3.67 11.46 12.33
CA VAL A 275 -3.29 11.61 10.93
C VAL A 275 -3.81 12.93 10.36
N LEU A 276 -2.91 13.68 9.74
CA LEU A 276 -3.23 14.77 8.82
C LEU A 276 -2.99 14.27 7.40
N CYS A 277 -3.99 14.31 6.54
CA CYS A 277 -3.80 13.87 5.16
C CYS A 277 -4.47 14.81 4.15
N ALA A 278 -3.96 14.79 2.94
CA ALA A 278 -4.54 15.55 1.85
C ALA A 278 -5.95 15.05 1.52
N ARG A 279 -6.84 15.98 1.15
CA ARG A 279 -8.19 15.68 0.64
C ARG A 279 -8.11 15.23 -0.83
N GLU A 280 -7.28 14.25 -1.12
CA GLU A 280 -6.97 13.80 -2.47
C GLU A 280 -6.85 12.27 -2.57
N GLY A 281 -7.10 11.74 -3.76
CA GLY A 281 -6.99 10.30 -4.01
C GLY A 281 -7.96 9.48 -3.18
N ALA A 282 -7.50 8.33 -2.71
CA ALA A 282 -8.27 7.45 -1.83
C ALA A 282 -8.18 7.86 -0.34
N LEU A 283 -7.39 8.87 0.03
CA LEU A 283 -7.20 9.26 1.44
C LEU A 283 -8.52 9.64 2.14
N PRO A 284 -9.44 10.45 1.54
CA PRO A 284 -10.71 10.73 2.16
C PRO A 284 -11.58 9.49 2.38
N GLU A 285 -11.59 8.56 1.43
CA GLU A 285 -12.33 7.30 1.53
C GLU A 285 -11.75 6.39 2.63
N VAL A 286 -10.42 6.26 2.66
CA VAL A 286 -9.73 5.32 3.56
C VAL A 286 -9.64 5.85 4.98
N ALA A 287 -9.32 7.12 5.16
CA ALA A 287 -9.18 7.72 6.49
C ALA A 287 -10.53 8.16 7.09
N GLY A 288 -11.47 8.58 6.25
CA GLY A 288 -12.76 9.10 6.69
C GLY A 288 -12.61 10.28 7.65
N GLU A 289 -13.48 10.35 8.66
CA GLU A 289 -13.45 11.37 9.71
C GLU A 289 -12.37 11.12 10.77
N ALA A 290 -11.66 10.00 10.68
CA ALA A 290 -10.59 9.64 11.61
C ALA A 290 -9.26 10.35 11.30
N ALA A 291 -9.21 11.17 10.24
CA ALA A 291 -8.09 12.06 9.95
C ALA A 291 -8.56 13.49 9.71
N VAL A 292 -7.67 14.43 9.93
CA VAL A 292 -7.89 15.82 9.50
C VAL A 292 -7.55 15.94 8.02
N LEU A 293 -8.57 16.16 7.19
CA LEU A 293 -8.44 16.28 5.74
C LEU A 293 -8.12 17.74 5.35
N LEU A 294 -6.98 17.96 4.70
CA LEU A 294 -6.45 19.27 4.36
C LEU A 294 -6.25 19.45 2.85
N SER A 295 -6.24 20.70 2.41
CA SER A 295 -5.84 21.05 1.04
C SER A 295 -4.37 20.68 0.80
N PRO A 296 -4.02 20.03 -0.32
CA PRO A 296 -2.63 19.74 -0.67
C PRO A 296 -1.84 20.97 -1.15
N ASP A 297 -2.45 22.15 -1.19
CA ASP A 297 -1.86 23.39 -1.68
C ASP A 297 -1.59 24.44 -0.61
N GLU A 298 -2.10 24.24 0.61
CA GLU A 298 -2.11 25.24 1.70
C GLU A 298 -1.19 24.84 2.86
N PRO A 299 0.13 25.14 2.83
CA PRO A 299 1.07 24.77 3.89
C PRO A 299 0.67 25.27 5.28
N ARG A 300 0.04 26.45 5.34
CA ARG A 300 -0.41 27.06 6.58
C ARG A 300 -1.48 26.23 7.29
N ALA A 301 -2.43 25.69 6.55
CA ALA A 301 -3.47 24.82 7.12
C ALA A 301 -2.88 23.55 7.78
N TRP A 302 -1.78 23.02 7.23
CA TRP A 302 -1.07 21.88 7.82
C TRP A 302 -0.39 22.22 9.13
N SER A 303 0.27 23.40 9.23
CA SER A 303 0.90 23.85 10.47
C SER A 303 -0.14 24.20 11.54
N GLU A 304 -1.25 24.83 11.18
CA GLU A 304 -2.35 25.15 12.10
C GLU A 304 -3.01 23.86 12.65
N ALA A 305 -3.30 22.88 11.78
CA ALA A 305 -3.86 21.60 12.20
C ALA A 305 -2.90 20.80 13.11
N ALA A 306 -1.61 20.77 12.77
CA ALA A 306 -0.58 20.15 13.60
C ALA A 306 -0.47 20.83 14.96
N THR A 307 -0.51 22.16 15.00
CA THR A 307 -0.48 22.95 16.25
C THR A 307 -1.69 22.63 17.11
N ARG A 308 -2.89 22.56 16.52
CA ARG A 308 -4.10 22.17 17.25
C ARG A 308 -3.97 20.77 17.87
N LEU A 309 -3.50 19.77 17.09
CA LEU A 309 -3.29 18.41 17.61
C LEU A 309 -2.28 18.37 18.77
N CYS A 310 -1.27 19.24 18.75
CA CYS A 310 -0.26 19.29 19.80
C CYS A 310 -0.73 20.06 21.05
N ALA A 311 -1.67 21.00 20.91
CA ALA A 311 -2.11 21.90 22.00
C ALA A 311 -3.44 21.46 22.64
N ASP A 312 -4.33 20.83 21.89
CA ASP A 312 -5.67 20.42 22.34
C ASP A 312 -5.70 18.91 22.62
N ALA A 313 -5.52 18.56 23.89
CA ALA A 313 -5.49 17.16 24.34
C ALA A 313 -6.82 16.42 24.09
N ALA A 314 -7.96 17.10 24.20
CA ALA A 314 -9.26 16.50 23.96
C ALA A 314 -9.47 16.19 22.47
N PHE A 315 -9.12 17.13 21.60
CA PHE A 315 -9.16 16.92 20.15
C PHE A 315 -8.22 15.78 19.73
N ARG A 316 -6.99 15.77 20.25
CA ARG A 316 -6.03 14.69 20.01
C ARG A 316 -6.59 13.32 20.42
N ALA A 317 -7.13 13.22 21.65
CA ALA A 317 -7.70 11.97 22.15
C ALA A 317 -8.87 11.47 21.27
N GLY A 318 -9.73 12.38 20.81
CA GLY A 318 -10.80 12.08 19.87
C GLY A 318 -10.27 11.52 18.53
N GLN A 319 -9.21 12.15 17.97
CA GLN A 319 -8.59 11.67 16.72
C GLN A 319 -7.90 10.31 16.90
N VAL A 320 -7.26 10.04 18.04
CA VAL A 320 -6.67 8.74 18.37
C VAL A 320 -7.76 7.66 18.44
N ALA A 321 -8.85 7.90 19.18
CA ALA A 321 -9.94 6.94 19.32
C ALA A 321 -10.61 6.62 17.97
N ALA A 322 -10.89 7.65 17.18
CA ALA A 322 -11.45 7.51 15.84
C ALA A 322 -10.49 6.75 14.90
N GLY A 323 -9.19 7.04 14.98
CA GLY A 323 -8.14 6.37 14.20
C GLY A 323 -8.06 4.88 14.48
N LEU A 324 -8.01 4.50 15.75
CA LEU A 324 -7.99 3.10 16.17
C LEU A 324 -9.23 2.34 15.68
N ALA A 325 -10.43 2.93 15.86
CA ALA A 325 -11.67 2.34 15.39
C ALA A 325 -11.69 2.20 13.84
N ARG A 326 -11.16 3.22 13.13
CA ARG A 326 -11.09 3.19 11.67
C ARG A 326 -10.14 2.11 11.17
N ALA A 327 -8.94 2.00 11.72
CA ALA A 327 -7.96 1.00 11.34
C ALA A 327 -8.47 -0.44 11.58
N ALA A 328 -9.21 -0.67 12.67
CA ALA A 328 -9.81 -1.96 12.99
C ALA A 328 -10.81 -2.47 11.93
N ALA A 329 -11.39 -1.58 11.12
CA ALA A 329 -12.28 -1.95 10.03
C ALA A 329 -11.56 -2.56 8.82
N PHE A 330 -10.22 -2.48 8.76
CA PHE A 330 -9.41 -2.95 7.65
C PHE A 330 -8.53 -4.12 8.06
N SER A 331 -8.90 -5.34 7.68
CA SER A 331 -8.12 -6.53 8.01
C SER A 331 -7.69 -7.29 6.76
N TRP A 332 -6.46 -7.80 6.77
CA TRP A 332 -5.96 -8.69 5.71
C TRP A 332 -6.74 -10.01 5.65
N GLU A 333 -7.33 -10.44 6.76
CA GLU A 333 -8.21 -11.60 6.80
C GLU A 333 -9.47 -11.37 5.94
N SER A 334 -10.12 -10.21 6.09
CA SER A 334 -11.27 -9.81 5.26
C SER A 334 -10.88 -9.66 3.79
N CYS A 335 -9.72 -9.05 3.50
CA CYS A 335 -9.17 -8.93 2.16
C CYS A 335 -8.98 -10.32 1.51
N ALA A 336 -8.37 -11.27 2.23
CA ALA A 336 -8.14 -12.62 1.73
C ALA A 336 -9.45 -13.39 1.51
N ARG A 337 -10.44 -13.31 2.42
CA ARG A 337 -11.75 -13.97 2.24
C ARG A 337 -12.46 -13.45 1.00
N ARG A 338 -12.53 -12.15 0.81
CA ARG A 338 -13.14 -11.55 -0.38
C ARG A 338 -12.37 -11.90 -1.65
N THR A 339 -11.05 -12.03 -1.58
CA THR A 339 -10.23 -12.49 -2.71
C THR A 339 -10.56 -13.95 -3.06
N LEU A 340 -10.81 -14.82 -2.08
CA LEU A 340 -11.27 -16.20 -2.33
C LEU A 340 -12.65 -16.23 -2.97
N ASP A 341 -13.57 -15.35 -2.57
CA ASP A 341 -14.88 -15.23 -3.21
C ASP A 341 -14.74 -14.77 -4.68
N ALA A 342 -13.83 -13.83 -4.97
CA ALA A 342 -13.50 -13.43 -6.34
C ALA A 342 -12.89 -14.59 -7.17
N TYR A 343 -12.09 -15.46 -6.55
CA TYR A 343 -11.57 -16.66 -7.23
C TYR A 343 -12.68 -17.66 -7.53
N ALA A 344 -13.59 -17.91 -6.57
CA ALA A 344 -14.74 -18.79 -6.76
C ALA A 344 -15.61 -18.29 -7.93
N ALA A 345 -15.92 -17.00 -7.97
CA ALA A 345 -16.67 -16.38 -9.07
C ALA A 345 -15.94 -16.53 -10.42
N ALA A 346 -14.63 -16.29 -10.46
CA ALA A 346 -13.83 -16.45 -11.68
C ALA A 346 -13.75 -17.90 -12.19
N LEU A 347 -13.93 -18.87 -11.30
CA LEU A 347 -13.98 -20.31 -11.61
C LEU A 347 -15.40 -20.83 -11.82
N HIS A 348 -16.43 -19.96 -11.77
CA HIS A 348 -17.84 -20.32 -11.85
C HIS A 348 -18.29 -21.29 -10.73
N LEU A 349 -17.69 -21.18 -9.56
CA LEU A 349 -18.05 -21.91 -8.37
C LEU A 349 -19.06 -21.09 -7.52
N PRO A 350 -19.88 -21.74 -6.70
CA PRO A 350 -20.80 -21.03 -5.82
C PRO A 350 -20.05 -20.17 -4.80
N PRO A 351 -20.66 -19.06 -4.32
CA PRO A 351 -20.07 -18.24 -3.26
C PRO A 351 -19.69 -19.09 -2.02
N GLY A 352 -18.51 -18.87 -1.48
CA GLY A 352 -18.03 -19.63 -0.33
C GLY A 352 -17.59 -21.08 -0.62
N ALA A 353 -17.48 -21.50 -1.88
CA ALA A 353 -17.01 -22.85 -2.26
C ALA A 353 -15.65 -23.20 -1.65
N TRP A 354 -14.83 -22.20 -1.35
CA TRP A 354 -13.53 -22.36 -0.70
C TRP A 354 -13.63 -22.72 0.80
N ARG A 355 -14.82 -22.59 1.40
CA ARG A 355 -15.11 -22.98 2.81
C ARG A 355 -15.47 -24.45 2.95
N ALA A 356 -15.82 -25.13 1.84
CA ALA A 356 -16.24 -26.51 1.86
C ALA A 356 -15.03 -27.42 2.03
N ALA A 357 -15.14 -28.37 2.99
CA ALA A 357 -14.20 -29.39 3.42
C ALA A 357 -12.99 -28.89 4.24
N ALA A 358 -13.21 -28.72 5.54
CA ALA A 358 -12.26 -29.12 6.55
C ALA A 358 -12.57 -30.54 6.98
#